data_87b146f55c13d5af15d30243ce7d7c61
#
_entry.id   87b146f55c13d5af15d30243ce7d7c61
#
_cell.length_a   1.000
_cell.length_b   1.000
_cell.length_c   1.000
_cell.angle_alpha   90.00
_cell.angle_beta   90.00
_cell.angle_gamma   90.00
#
_symmetry.space_group_name_H-M   'P 1'
#
loop_
_entity.id
_entity.type
_entity.pdbx_description
1 polymer ?
#
loop_
_entity_poly.entity_id
_entity_poly.type
_entity_poly.pdbx_seq_one_letter_code
_entity_poly.pdbx_strand_id
1 'polypeptide(L)'
;KTAFASPENQPTYLHAHKLMRKTWQGMPTRDDIGGDRWNQIADHCNSNYFHIDMERYTLDSVLRKGAELVKRKGIKVLVIDPFNKVRDVGGSDDVNRYTMEYLSKIEIFAKKYDVLVFVVAHPTKMYKDKDGNLEEPTMYSIKGGGEWYDASYHGILVHRNYNENTVKAKVLKVKFQNLGVNQAEAHFKWEPKSGCFIPHEQINLTGEKMPWE
;
A
#
# COMPACT_ATOMS: atom_id res chain seq x y z
N LYS A 1 4.10 0.31 -14.16
CA LYS A 1 4.25 -1.13 -13.84
C LYS A 1 4.59 -1.28 -12.38
N THR A 2 3.97 -2.25 -11.71
CA THR A 2 4.03 -2.45 -10.26
C THR A 2 4.49 -3.87 -9.94
N ALA A 3 5.41 -4.00 -8.97
CA ALA A 3 5.76 -5.28 -8.38
C ALA A 3 5.23 -5.36 -6.93
N PHE A 4 4.77 -6.54 -6.54
CA PHE A 4 4.24 -6.83 -5.21
C PHE A 4 5.07 -7.92 -4.53
N ALA A 5 5.61 -7.61 -3.36
CA ALA A 5 6.17 -8.56 -2.41
C ALA A 5 5.16 -8.69 -1.26
N SER A 6 4.20 -9.61 -1.40
CA SER A 6 3.06 -9.71 -0.49
C SER A 6 2.88 -11.15 0.02
N PRO A 7 3.64 -11.54 1.07
CA PRO A 7 3.53 -12.86 1.66
C PRO A 7 2.16 -13.18 2.29
N GLU A 8 1.34 -12.17 2.58
CA GLU A 8 -0.02 -12.37 3.09
C GLU A 8 -1.06 -12.61 2.00
N ASN A 9 -0.77 -12.20 0.76
CA ASN A 9 -1.65 -12.42 -0.39
C ASN A 9 -1.24 -13.68 -1.17
N GLN A 10 -1.13 -14.80 -0.45
CA GLN A 10 -0.83 -16.12 -1.02
C GLN A 10 -2.08 -17.01 -1.04
N PRO A 11 -2.20 -17.89 -2.01
CA PRO A 11 -1.35 -18.02 -3.19
C PRO A 11 -1.49 -16.84 -4.16
N THR A 12 -0.44 -16.54 -4.89
CA THR A 12 -0.28 -15.36 -5.75
C THR A 12 -1.42 -15.18 -6.76
N TYR A 13 -2.01 -16.28 -7.27
CA TYR A 13 -3.12 -16.21 -8.21
C TYR A 13 -4.38 -15.53 -7.62
N LEU A 14 -4.61 -15.64 -6.30
CA LEU A 14 -5.73 -14.95 -5.65
C LEU A 14 -5.55 -13.44 -5.69
N HIS A 15 -4.32 -12.95 -5.52
CA HIS A 15 -4.01 -11.53 -5.66
C HIS A 15 -4.17 -11.08 -7.11
N ALA A 16 -3.68 -11.87 -8.07
CA ALA A 16 -3.86 -11.60 -9.50
C ALA A 16 -5.36 -11.50 -9.88
N HIS A 17 -6.20 -12.42 -9.38
CA HIS A 17 -7.65 -12.35 -9.55
C HIS A 17 -8.27 -11.08 -8.95
N LYS A 18 -7.82 -10.64 -7.77
CA LYS A 18 -8.28 -9.38 -7.18
C LYS A 18 -7.95 -8.17 -8.07
N LEU A 19 -6.73 -8.13 -8.62
CA LEU A 19 -6.31 -7.07 -9.54
C LEU A 19 -7.12 -7.09 -10.83
N MET A 20 -7.31 -8.27 -11.41
CA MET A 20 -8.09 -8.46 -12.61
C MET A 20 -9.55 -8.01 -12.42
N ARG A 21 -10.19 -8.42 -11.31
CA ARG A 21 -11.53 -7.99 -10.94
C ARG A 21 -11.65 -6.47 -10.80
N LYS A 22 -10.68 -5.83 -10.18
CA LYS A 22 -10.65 -4.37 -10.03
C LYS A 22 -10.52 -3.67 -11.39
N THR A 23 -9.68 -4.19 -12.27
CA THR A 23 -9.52 -3.68 -13.63
C THR A 23 -10.79 -3.89 -14.46
N TRP A 24 -11.48 -5.01 -14.26
CA TRP A 24 -12.79 -5.28 -14.87
C TRP A 24 -13.90 -4.34 -14.39
N GLN A 25 -13.79 -3.83 -13.18
CA GLN A 25 -14.82 -3.07 -12.47
C GLN A 25 -16.11 -3.87 -12.25
N GLY A 26 -15.98 -5.15 -11.92
CA GLY A 26 -17.09 -6.05 -11.68
C GLY A 26 -16.67 -7.50 -11.48
N MET A 27 -17.62 -8.41 -11.59
CA MET A 27 -17.39 -9.84 -11.60
C MET A 27 -17.57 -10.34 -13.03
N PRO A 28 -16.49 -10.79 -13.71
CA PRO A 28 -16.65 -11.46 -15.00
C PRO A 28 -17.48 -12.73 -14.81
N THR A 29 -18.36 -12.99 -15.76
CA THR A 29 -19.15 -14.21 -15.84
C THR A 29 -18.34 -15.31 -16.54
N ARG A 30 -18.87 -16.54 -16.56
CA ARG A 30 -18.25 -17.64 -17.28
C ARG A 30 -18.18 -17.37 -18.79
N ASP A 31 -19.17 -16.66 -19.34
CA ASP A 31 -19.27 -16.36 -20.76
C ASP A 31 -18.31 -15.24 -21.19
N ASP A 32 -17.83 -14.43 -20.24
CA ASP A 32 -16.82 -13.40 -20.51
C ASP A 32 -15.41 -13.99 -20.71
N ILE A 33 -15.16 -15.20 -20.18
CA ILE A 33 -13.84 -15.84 -20.20
C ILE A 33 -13.45 -16.18 -21.64
N GLY A 34 -12.29 -15.68 -22.07
CA GLY A 34 -11.78 -15.87 -23.44
C GLY A 34 -12.29 -14.86 -24.46
N GLY A 35 -13.25 -14.01 -24.11
CA GLY A 35 -13.69 -12.91 -24.95
C GLY A 35 -12.66 -11.77 -25.05
N ASP A 36 -12.87 -10.85 -25.98
CA ASP A 36 -11.92 -9.76 -26.27
C ASP A 36 -11.61 -8.90 -25.05
N ARG A 37 -12.63 -8.53 -24.28
CA ARG A 37 -12.45 -7.72 -23.05
C ARG A 37 -11.65 -8.48 -21.99
N TRP A 38 -11.90 -9.78 -21.84
CA TRP A 38 -11.14 -10.63 -20.94
C TRP A 38 -9.67 -10.66 -21.32
N ASN A 39 -9.37 -10.91 -22.60
CA ASN A 39 -8.02 -10.97 -23.11
C ASN A 39 -7.28 -9.65 -22.94
N GLN A 40 -7.92 -8.52 -23.26
CA GLN A 40 -7.35 -7.17 -23.05
C GLN A 40 -6.99 -6.91 -21.58
N ILE A 41 -7.87 -7.27 -20.65
CA ILE A 41 -7.63 -7.08 -19.21
C ILE A 41 -6.55 -8.03 -18.70
N ALA A 42 -6.55 -9.28 -19.16
CA ALA A 42 -5.51 -10.24 -18.82
C ALA A 42 -4.14 -9.77 -19.30
N ASP A 43 -4.05 -9.29 -20.53
CA ASP A 43 -2.82 -8.73 -21.11
C ASP A 43 -2.36 -7.48 -20.36
N HIS A 44 -3.29 -6.60 -19.99
CA HIS A 44 -2.99 -5.45 -19.15
C HIS A 44 -2.41 -5.86 -17.80
N CYS A 45 -3.05 -6.80 -17.11
CA CYS A 45 -2.59 -7.29 -15.82
C CYS A 45 -1.20 -7.95 -15.92
N ASN A 46 -1.00 -8.83 -16.90
CA ASN A 46 0.26 -9.53 -17.12
C ASN A 46 1.41 -8.57 -17.51
N SER A 47 1.09 -7.48 -18.17
CA SER A 47 2.07 -6.50 -18.61
C SER A 47 2.44 -5.47 -17.55
N ASN A 48 1.60 -5.29 -16.52
CA ASN A 48 1.75 -4.20 -15.55
C ASN A 48 1.92 -4.65 -14.11
N TYR A 49 1.50 -5.87 -13.75
CA TYR A 49 1.57 -6.36 -12.37
C TYR A 49 2.47 -7.59 -12.27
N PHE A 50 3.46 -7.52 -11.41
CA PHE A 50 4.45 -8.57 -11.19
C PHE A 50 4.43 -8.99 -9.73
N HIS A 51 4.48 -10.29 -9.46
CA HIS A 51 4.54 -10.81 -8.10
C HIS A 51 5.95 -11.33 -7.83
N ILE A 52 6.50 -10.90 -6.70
CA ILE A 52 7.72 -11.46 -6.14
C ILE A 52 7.29 -12.60 -5.23
N ASP A 53 7.46 -13.83 -5.69
CA ASP A 53 7.13 -15.04 -4.95
C ASP A 53 8.42 -15.73 -4.50
N MET A 54 8.49 -16.07 -3.20
CA MET A 54 9.66 -16.60 -2.54
C MET A 54 9.26 -17.52 -1.39
N GLU A 55 10.05 -18.53 -1.10
CA GLU A 55 9.88 -19.35 0.11
C GLU A 55 10.12 -18.52 1.38
N ARG A 56 11.07 -17.61 1.32
CA ARG A 56 11.43 -16.75 2.46
C ARG A 56 11.58 -15.29 2.01
N TYR A 57 10.81 -14.43 2.63
CA TYR A 57 10.84 -12.99 2.35
C TYR A 57 11.78 -12.27 3.31
N THR A 58 12.98 -11.91 2.84
CA THR A 58 13.86 -10.95 3.50
C THR A 58 13.86 -9.65 2.72
N LEU A 59 14.13 -8.51 3.38
CA LEU A 59 14.19 -7.24 2.68
C LEU A 59 15.23 -7.25 1.56
N ASP A 60 16.44 -7.76 1.83
CA ASP A 60 17.51 -7.80 0.85
C ASP A 60 17.13 -8.65 -0.37
N SER A 61 16.44 -9.79 -0.16
CA SER A 61 15.97 -10.62 -1.27
C SER A 61 14.86 -9.95 -2.09
N VAL A 62 13.94 -9.25 -1.44
CA VAL A 62 12.87 -8.49 -2.11
C VAL A 62 13.46 -7.34 -2.92
N LEU A 63 14.38 -6.55 -2.36
CA LEU A 63 15.01 -5.44 -3.07
C LEU A 63 15.85 -5.93 -4.25
N ARG A 64 16.56 -7.07 -4.12
CA ARG A 64 17.29 -7.69 -5.23
C ARG A 64 16.35 -8.08 -6.37
N LYS A 65 15.23 -8.74 -6.06
CA LYS A 65 14.22 -9.09 -7.07
C LYS A 65 13.54 -7.86 -7.66
N GLY A 66 13.27 -6.85 -6.85
CA GLY A 66 12.80 -5.54 -7.31
C GLY A 66 13.76 -4.92 -8.34
N ALA A 67 15.06 -4.93 -8.07
CA ALA A 67 16.08 -4.43 -9.00
C ALA A 67 16.13 -5.21 -10.33
N GLU A 68 15.96 -6.54 -10.28
CA GLU A 68 15.83 -7.36 -11.50
C GLU A 68 14.60 -6.93 -12.32
N LEU A 69 13.47 -6.72 -11.66
CA LEU A 69 12.21 -6.31 -12.32
C LEU A 69 12.30 -4.88 -12.87
N VAL A 70 12.99 -3.96 -12.21
CA VAL A 70 13.29 -2.64 -12.79
C VAL A 70 14.03 -2.79 -14.11
N LYS A 71 15.11 -3.55 -14.12
CA LYS A 71 15.96 -3.72 -15.31
C LYS A 71 15.26 -4.48 -16.45
N ARG A 72 14.50 -5.52 -16.12
CA ARG A 72 13.90 -6.43 -17.13
C ARG A 72 12.52 -6.03 -17.57
N LYS A 73 11.73 -5.41 -16.71
CA LYS A 73 10.29 -5.11 -16.93
C LYS A 73 9.97 -3.62 -16.86
N GLY A 74 10.89 -2.80 -16.34
CA GLY A 74 10.69 -1.37 -16.16
C GLY A 74 9.62 -1.05 -15.12
N ILE A 75 9.59 -1.75 -13.99
CA ILE A 75 8.68 -1.39 -12.89
C ILE A 75 9.06 0.00 -12.36
N LYS A 76 8.04 0.74 -11.94
CA LYS A 76 8.17 2.06 -11.31
C LYS A 76 7.59 2.10 -9.90
N VAL A 77 6.94 1.02 -9.48
CA VAL A 77 6.36 0.88 -8.14
C VAL A 77 6.73 -0.48 -7.58
N LEU A 78 7.19 -0.49 -6.33
CA LEU A 78 7.38 -1.70 -5.52
C LEU A 78 6.48 -1.60 -4.29
N VAL A 79 5.67 -2.62 -4.04
CA VAL A 79 4.82 -2.73 -2.86
C VAL A 79 5.34 -3.84 -1.96
N ILE A 80 5.60 -3.53 -0.70
CA ILE A 80 5.97 -4.48 0.37
C ILE A 80 4.78 -4.57 1.33
N ASP A 81 4.13 -5.73 1.40
CA ASP A 81 2.86 -5.91 2.12
C ASP A 81 2.80 -7.24 2.88
N PRO A 82 2.96 -7.22 4.19
CA PRO A 82 3.33 -6.10 5.04
C PRO A 82 4.80 -6.15 5.53
N PHE A 83 5.26 -5.06 6.13
CA PHE A 83 6.58 -4.91 6.76
C PHE A 83 6.95 -6.06 7.70
N ASN A 84 6.03 -6.46 8.59
CA ASN A 84 6.30 -7.47 9.62
C ASN A 84 6.52 -8.89 9.07
N LYS A 85 6.18 -9.14 7.81
CA LYS A 85 6.39 -10.43 7.13
C LYS A 85 7.62 -10.44 6.21
N VAL A 86 8.19 -9.27 5.93
CA VAL A 86 9.38 -9.11 5.10
C VAL A 86 10.53 -8.62 5.98
N ARG A 87 11.13 -9.54 6.74
CA ARG A 87 12.16 -9.23 7.74
C ARG A 87 13.46 -10.00 7.48
N ASP A 88 14.57 -9.32 7.67
CA ASP A 88 15.89 -9.95 7.66
C ASP A 88 16.06 -10.82 8.92
N VAL A 89 16.82 -11.91 8.78
CA VAL A 89 17.16 -12.80 9.88
C VAL A 89 18.36 -12.22 10.63
N GLY A 90 18.26 -12.19 11.95
CA GLY A 90 19.35 -11.67 12.78
C GLY A 90 19.41 -10.14 12.84
N GLY A 91 18.31 -9.47 12.49
CA GLY A 91 18.19 -8.04 12.73
C GLY A 91 18.32 -7.69 14.21
N SER A 92 18.66 -6.44 14.50
CA SER A 92 18.83 -5.92 15.86
C SER A 92 17.63 -6.25 16.74
N ASP A 93 17.87 -6.64 17.99
CA ASP A 93 16.83 -6.79 19.02
C ASP A 93 16.19 -5.44 19.36
N ASP A 94 16.90 -4.33 19.09
CA ASP A 94 16.36 -2.97 19.14
C ASP A 94 15.47 -2.70 17.92
N VAL A 95 14.18 -2.60 18.18
CA VAL A 95 13.16 -2.39 17.15
C VAL A 95 13.36 -1.06 16.40
N ASN A 96 13.76 0.01 17.09
CA ASN A 96 13.93 1.30 16.47
C ASN A 96 15.11 1.29 15.51
N ARG A 97 16.25 0.74 15.95
CA ARG A 97 17.42 0.56 15.12
C ARG A 97 17.13 -0.31 13.89
N TYR A 98 16.44 -1.43 14.09
CA TYR A 98 16.03 -2.30 12.99
C TYR A 98 15.15 -1.55 11.98
N THR A 99 14.15 -0.79 12.48
CA THR A 99 13.23 -0.01 11.62
C THR A 99 13.98 1.05 10.81
N MET A 100 14.91 1.75 11.45
CA MET A 100 15.73 2.77 10.79
C MET A 100 16.61 2.16 9.68
N GLU A 101 17.29 1.05 9.97
CA GLU A 101 18.12 0.34 8.98
C GLU A 101 17.27 -0.17 7.80
N TYR A 102 16.08 -0.71 8.08
CA TYR A 102 15.13 -1.19 7.09
C TYR A 102 14.67 -0.07 6.15
N LEU A 103 14.23 1.06 6.71
CA LEU A 103 13.75 2.21 5.94
C LEU A 103 14.88 2.87 5.15
N SER A 104 16.09 2.92 5.70
CA SER A 104 17.29 3.41 4.99
C SER A 104 17.62 2.58 3.75
N LYS A 105 17.57 1.25 3.84
CA LYS A 105 17.77 0.36 2.67
C LYS A 105 16.73 0.64 1.58
N ILE A 106 15.46 0.85 1.96
CA ILE A 106 14.39 1.17 1.03
C ILE A 106 14.62 2.52 0.36
N GLU A 107 15.00 3.54 1.12
CA GLU A 107 15.28 4.87 0.58
C GLU A 107 16.43 4.84 -0.44
N ILE A 108 17.53 4.14 -0.12
CA ILE A 108 18.66 3.94 -1.03
C ILE A 108 18.20 3.23 -2.31
N PHE A 109 17.38 2.18 -2.19
CA PHE A 109 16.82 1.47 -3.33
C PHE A 109 15.93 2.37 -4.19
N ALA A 110 15.00 3.10 -3.57
CA ALA A 110 14.08 3.99 -4.27
C ALA A 110 14.82 5.06 -5.09
N LYS A 111 15.82 5.71 -4.48
CA LYS A 111 16.67 6.71 -5.15
C LYS A 111 17.51 6.13 -6.27
N LYS A 112 18.14 4.97 -6.02
CA LYS A 112 19.04 4.33 -7.00
C LYS A 112 18.33 3.89 -8.27
N TYR A 113 17.11 3.41 -8.15
CA TYR A 113 16.33 2.83 -9.26
C TYR A 113 15.21 3.73 -9.78
N ASP A 114 15.01 4.90 -9.20
CA ASP A 114 13.91 5.82 -9.52
C ASP A 114 12.55 5.10 -9.45
N VAL A 115 12.26 4.50 -8.28
CA VAL A 115 11.09 3.69 -8.01
C VAL A 115 10.36 4.20 -6.78
N LEU A 116 9.05 4.32 -6.85
CA LEU A 116 8.21 4.55 -5.69
C LEU A 116 8.06 3.25 -4.90
N VAL A 117 8.36 3.29 -3.61
CA VAL A 117 8.19 2.13 -2.73
C VAL A 117 7.07 2.38 -1.73
N PHE A 118 6.04 1.53 -1.75
CA PHE A 118 5.02 1.47 -0.71
C PHE A 118 5.37 0.38 0.29
N VAL A 119 5.33 0.73 1.58
CA VAL A 119 5.46 -0.24 2.66
C VAL A 119 4.17 -0.22 3.47
N VAL A 120 3.48 -1.35 3.49
CA VAL A 120 2.29 -1.53 4.33
C VAL A 120 2.73 -1.94 5.73
N ALA A 121 2.30 -1.20 6.73
CA ALA A 121 2.58 -1.49 8.12
C ALA A 121 1.28 -1.43 8.93
N HIS A 122 1.12 -2.39 9.86
CA HIS A 122 -0.03 -2.44 10.74
C HIS A 122 0.27 -1.69 12.04
N PRO A 123 -0.71 -0.92 12.57
CA PRO A 123 -0.56 -0.31 13.88
C PRO A 123 -0.46 -1.39 14.97
N THR A 124 0.15 -1.07 16.07
CA THR A 124 0.11 -1.86 17.30
C THR A 124 -1.31 -1.89 17.87
N LYS A 125 -1.53 -2.64 18.95
CA LYS A 125 -2.85 -2.66 19.59
C LYS A 125 -3.28 -1.24 19.93
N MET A 126 -4.43 -0.85 19.40
CA MET A 126 -5.05 0.43 19.68
C MET A 126 -5.82 0.34 21.00
N TYR A 127 -5.75 1.40 21.77
CA TYR A 127 -6.56 1.54 22.99
C TYR A 127 -7.92 2.15 22.63
N LYS A 128 -8.92 1.82 23.44
CA LYS A 128 -10.22 2.48 23.38
C LYS A 128 -10.15 3.76 24.21
N ASP A 129 -10.77 4.81 23.69
CA ASP A 129 -11.00 6.04 24.46
C ASP A 129 -12.06 5.80 25.57
N LYS A 130 -12.35 6.87 26.33
CA LYS A 130 -13.34 6.81 27.44
C LYS A 130 -14.76 6.46 26.98
N ASP A 131 -15.05 6.71 25.71
CA ASP A 131 -16.35 6.47 25.07
C ASP A 131 -16.40 5.10 24.38
N GLY A 132 -15.31 4.32 24.47
CA GLY A 132 -15.20 2.98 23.90
C GLY A 132 -14.82 2.92 22.43
N ASN A 133 -14.53 4.06 21.79
CA ASN A 133 -14.08 4.13 20.41
C ASN A 133 -12.58 3.86 20.32
N LEU A 134 -12.15 3.20 19.25
CA LEU A 134 -10.72 3.06 18.96
C LEU A 134 -10.16 4.40 18.48
N GLU A 135 -9.07 4.84 19.09
CA GLU A 135 -8.33 6.00 18.61
C GLU A 135 -7.90 5.81 17.15
N GLU A 136 -7.90 6.90 16.38
CA GLU A 136 -7.43 6.87 15.01
C GLU A 136 -5.91 6.62 14.99
N PRO A 137 -5.42 5.59 14.27
CA PRO A 137 -3.99 5.32 14.20
C PRO A 137 -3.22 6.47 13.54
N THR A 138 -2.02 6.69 14.02
CA THR A 138 -1.04 7.59 13.41
C THR A 138 0.20 6.79 12.99
N MET A 139 1.18 7.43 12.38
CA MET A 139 2.46 6.77 12.08
C MET A 139 3.20 6.33 13.35
N TYR A 140 2.98 7.02 14.47
CA TYR A 140 3.53 6.64 15.78
C TYR A 140 2.86 5.39 16.37
N SER A 141 1.71 4.99 15.87
CA SER A 141 1.03 3.77 16.28
C SER A 141 1.67 2.48 15.72
N ILE A 142 2.58 2.61 14.76
CA ILE A 142 3.36 1.49 14.23
C ILE A 142 4.50 1.16 15.20
N LYS A 143 4.87 -0.10 15.35
CA LYS A 143 6.04 -0.50 16.16
C LYS A 143 7.30 0.13 15.56
N GLY A 144 8.03 0.93 16.35
CA GLY A 144 9.12 1.78 15.88
C GLY A 144 8.61 3.11 15.26
N GLY A 145 7.52 3.66 15.80
CA GLY A 145 6.73 4.74 15.23
C GLY A 145 7.48 6.03 14.89
N GLY A 146 8.40 6.47 15.75
CA GLY A 146 9.23 7.66 15.49
C GLY A 146 10.01 7.52 14.19
N GLU A 147 10.66 6.38 13.99
CA GLU A 147 11.48 6.09 12.81
C GLU A 147 10.64 6.10 11.53
N TRP A 148 9.40 5.60 11.61
CA TRP A 148 8.47 5.65 10.47
C TRP A 148 8.13 7.07 10.07
N TYR A 149 7.84 7.91 11.08
CA TYR A 149 7.54 9.30 10.81
C TYR A 149 8.74 10.02 10.21
N ASP A 150 9.94 9.85 10.76
CA ASP A 150 11.13 10.59 10.35
C ASP A 150 11.60 10.17 8.94
N ALA A 151 11.69 8.89 8.67
CA ALA A 151 12.26 8.38 7.41
C ALA A 151 11.29 8.44 6.22
N SER A 152 9.96 8.40 6.45
CA SER A 152 9.01 8.38 5.33
C SER A 152 8.84 9.74 4.68
N TYR A 153 8.69 9.76 3.36
CA TYR A 153 8.34 10.96 2.60
C TYR A 153 6.84 11.25 2.66
N HIS A 154 6.04 10.21 2.64
CA HIS A 154 4.58 10.28 2.74
C HIS A 154 4.07 9.22 3.72
N GLY A 155 3.04 9.56 4.47
CA GLY A 155 2.29 8.64 5.32
C GLY A 155 0.82 8.70 4.94
N ILE A 156 0.23 7.53 4.69
CA ILE A 156 -1.19 7.42 4.37
C ILE A 156 -1.82 6.41 5.33
N LEU A 157 -2.85 6.83 6.04
CA LEU A 157 -3.71 5.95 6.82
C LEU A 157 -4.86 5.47 5.95
N VAL A 158 -5.11 4.17 5.99
CA VAL A 158 -6.35 3.57 5.47
C VAL A 158 -7.10 2.97 6.65
N HIS A 159 -8.22 3.58 7.01
CA HIS A 159 -9.03 3.19 8.18
C HIS A 159 -10.44 2.81 7.75
N ARG A 160 -10.90 1.63 8.20
CA ARG A 160 -12.24 1.14 7.90
C ARG A 160 -13.17 1.35 9.10
N ASN A 161 -14.29 2.04 8.87
CA ASN A 161 -15.40 2.08 9.78
C ASN A 161 -16.38 0.96 9.42
N TYR A 162 -16.45 -0.07 10.26
CA TYR A 162 -17.31 -1.22 10.02
C TYR A 162 -18.81 -0.91 10.23
N ASN A 163 -19.13 0.04 11.11
CA ASN A 163 -20.53 0.40 11.40
C ASN A 163 -21.17 1.12 10.21
N GLU A 164 -20.42 1.99 9.56
CA GLU A 164 -20.88 2.77 8.41
C GLU A 164 -20.54 2.14 7.07
N ASN A 165 -19.78 1.04 7.08
CA ASN A 165 -19.21 0.41 5.88
C ASN A 165 -18.45 1.39 4.98
N THR A 166 -17.76 2.35 5.60
CA THR A 166 -16.93 3.35 4.93
C THR A 166 -15.45 3.06 5.14
N VAL A 167 -14.63 3.58 4.24
CA VAL A 167 -13.17 3.57 4.35
C VAL A 167 -12.67 4.99 4.17
N LYS A 168 -11.86 5.43 5.12
CA LYS A 168 -11.17 6.71 5.08
C LYS A 168 -9.72 6.50 4.68
N ALA A 169 -9.26 7.25 3.68
CA ALA A 169 -7.85 7.44 3.40
C ALA A 169 -7.45 8.84 3.88
N LYS A 170 -6.46 8.91 4.76
CA LYS A 170 -5.99 10.18 5.35
C LYS A 170 -4.49 10.34 5.14
N VAL A 171 -4.10 11.52 4.73
CA VAL A 171 -2.69 11.90 4.58
C VAL A 171 -2.13 12.27 5.94
N LEU A 172 -1.30 11.39 6.53
CA LEU A 172 -0.67 11.64 7.84
C LEU A 172 0.60 12.47 7.74
N LYS A 173 1.29 12.40 6.60
CA LYS A 173 2.54 13.14 6.35
C LYS A 173 2.73 13.41 4.87
N VAL A 174 3.14 14.63 4.56
CA VAL A 174 3.76 15.02 3.29
C VAL A 174 5.05 15.76 3.62
N LYS A 175 6.21 15.25 3.17
CA LYS A 175 7.52 15.86 3.45
C LYS A 175 7.68 17.21 2.76
N PHE A 176 7.20 17.32 1.53
CA PHE A 176 7.27 18.54 0.72
C PHE A 176 5.88 19.14 0.54
N GLN A 177 5.65 20.29 1.16
CA GLN A 177 4.33 20.92 1.22
C GLN A 177 3.69 21.22 -0.15
N ASN A 178 4.52 21.42 -1.18
CA ASN A 178 4.05 21.65 -2.55
C ASN A 178 3.53 20.38 -3.25
N LEU A 179 3.66 19.20 -2.63
CA LEU A 179 3.21 17.93 -3.21
C LEU A 179 1.90 17.41 -2.62
N GLY A 180 1.33 18.09 -1.63
CA GLY A 180 0.08 17.68 -1.03
C GLY A 180 -0.23 18.38 0.28
N VAL A 181 -1.40 18.10 0.81
CA VAL A 181 -1.92 18.70 2.05
C VAL A 181 -1.90 17.65 3.17
N ASN A 182 -1.22 17.97 4.28
CA ASN A 182 -1.27 17.15 5.48
C ASN A 182 -2.70 17.14 6.05
N GLN A 183 -3.12 16.01 6.60
CA GLN A 183 -4.44 15.77 7.18
C GLN A 183 -5.60 15.80 6.16
N ALA A 184 -5.32 15.90 4.86
CA ALA A 184 -6.35 15.73 3.84
C ALA A 184 -6.95 14.32 3.90
N GLU A 185 -8.26 14.23 3.76
CA GLU A 185 -9.02 12.97 3.87
C GLU A 185 -9.87 12.75 2.62
N ALA A 186 -9.99 11.48 2.24
CA ALA A 186 -10.92 11.01 1.22
C ALA A 186 -11.72 9.84 1.78
N HIS A 187 -13.02 9.85 1.52
CA HIS A 187 -13.93 8.83 2.01
C HIS A 187 -14.44 7.96 0.88
N PHE A 188 -14.54 6.67 1.15
CA PHE A 188 -14.92 5.66 0.16
C PHE A 188 -15.93 4.69 0.77
N LYS A 189 -16.77 4.11 -0.09
CA LYS A 189 -17.58 2.93 0.22
C LYS A 189 -17.03 1.72 -0.50
N TRP A 190 -17.05 0.58 0.15
CA TRP A 190 -16.74 -0.68 -0.47
C TRP A 190 -17.90 -1.13 -1.36
N GLU A 191 -17.62 -1.37 -2.63
CA GLU A 191 -18.57 -1.92 -3.59
C GLU A 191 -18.27 -3.42 -3.80
N PRO A 192 -19.14 -4.33 -3.28
CA PRO A 192 -18.88 -5.76 -3.31
C PRO A 192 -18.82 -6.38 -4.70
N LYS A 193 -19.57 -5.83 -5.66
CA LYS A 193 -19.63 -6.38 -7.02
C LYS A 193 -18.32 -6.18 -7.78
N SER A 194 -17.79 -4.98 -7.78
CA SER A 194 -16.53 -4.66 -8.44
C SER A 194 -15.31 -5.03 -7.59
N GLY A 195 -15.46 -5.13 -6.26
CA GLY A 195 -14.34 -5.23 -5.33
C GLY A 195 -13.49 -3.95 -5.29
N CYS A 196 -14.10 -2.81 -5.62
CA CYS A 196 -13.47 -1.50 -5.61
C CYS A 196 -13.97 -0.64 -4.46
N PHE A 197 -13.22 0.40 -4.15
CA PHE A 197 -13.66 1.48 -3.29
C PHE A 197 -14.21 2.60 -4.20
N ILE A 198 -15.45 2.99 -3.96
CA ILE A 198 -16.13 4.06 -4.69
C ILE A 198 -16.06 5.33 -3.85
N PRO A 199 -15.69 6.49 -4.41
CA PRO A 199 -15.71 7.76 -3.69
C PRO A 199 -17.06 7.99 -3.02
N HIS A 200 -17.02 8.37 -1.75
CA HIS A 200 -18.19 8.70 -0.95
C HIS A 200 -17.94 10.05 -0.32
N GLU A 201 -18.67 11.05 -0.74
CA GLU A 201 -18.61 12.46 -0.34
C GLU A 201 -17.23 12.95 0.13
N GLN A 202 -16.60 13.78 -0.66
CA GLN A 202 -15.39 14.48 -0.24
C GLN A 202 -15.82 15.61 0.71
N ILE A 203 -15.63 15.39 2.00
CA ILE A 203 -15.71 16.49 2.96
C ILE A 203 -14.33 17.14 2.97
N ASN A 204 -14.22 18.29 2.33
CA ASN A 204 -13.07 19.16 2.50
C ASN A 204 -13.17 19.81 3.89
N LEU A 205 -12.56 19.18 4.90
CA LEU A 205 -12.66 19.63 6.28
C LEU A 205 -11.91 20.94 6.54
N THR A 206 -11.01 21.35 5.65
CA THR A 206 -10.23 22.57 5.84
C THR A 206 -10.92 23.84 5.33
N GLY A 207 -11.93 23.71 4.47
CA GLY A 207 -12.63 24.85 3.86
C GLY A 207 -11.75 25.76 3.01
N GLU A 208 -10.48 25.44 2.85
CA GLU A 208 -9.54 26.18 2.00
C GLU A 208 -9.71 25.74 0.55
N LYS A 209 -9.86 26.72 -0.33
CA LYS A 209 -9.83 26.48 -1.78
C LYS A 209 -8.43 25.94 -2.13
N MET A 210 -8.40 24.91 -2.94
CA MET A 210 -7.13 24.40 -3.42
C MET A 210 -6.46 25.45 -4.33
N PRO A 211 -5.12 25.56 -4.33
CA PRO A 211 -4.40 26.60 -5.08
C PRO A 211 -4.63 26.58 -6.60
N TRP A 212 -5.34 25.58 -7.12
CA TRP A 212 -5.67 25.40 -8.53
C TRP A 212 -7.17 25.53 -8.84
N GLU A 213 -8.03 25.89 -7.89
CA GLU A 213 -9.42 26.34 -8.09
C GLU A 213 -9.47 27.86 -8.25
#